data_2e19c066f047eb520305d57ff7c3057a
#
_entry.id   2e19c066f047eb520305d57ff7c3057a
#
_cell.length_a   1.000
_cell.length_b   1.000
_cell.length_c   1.000
_cell.angle_alpha   90.00
_cell.angle_beta   90.00
_cell.angle_gamma   90.00
#
_symmetry.space_group_name_H-M   'P 1'
#
loop_
_entity.id
_entity.type
_entity.pdbx_description
1 polymer ?
#
loop_
_entity_poly.entity_id
_entity_poly.type
_entity_poly.pdbx_seq_one_letter_code
_entity_poly.pdbx_strand_id
1 'polypeptide(L)'
;MTRPRNARVASGRRRRPARALAVGILALAAVLPAATPAHADPVREREYWLADYGVERAWQTTRGEGVKVAVIDTGVDASVADLRGAVVGGTDVSGVGAADGTRPVGTSNEHGTMVASLLAGRGTGTGSGVVGVAPGASLLAVSVALGGPTPGARDEDAQIADAVRWAVDNGASVINMSLTRNSLDWPESWDRAFLYAYEHDVVVVAAAGNRGSGTTEVGAPATIPGVLAVAGVDRSGAASFDASSQGITIAVAAPSEQLVGVAPGGGYVQWSGTSGAAPLVSGVVALVRAAHPELKADDVVERVLATARQKGQPEIYGRGLVDAAAAVTADVAPASGKPLGDLAEWVRLYRRAPVATPDPTASATPDPAPAVPADAPTADPAADALPTVGALRQVGIPALVLSVFAALAAAMGVVAFRHFRRLLRKG
;
A
#
# COMPACT_ATOMS: atom_id res chain seq x y z
N MET A 1 -74.56 -86.75 -23.81
CA MET A 1 -73.91 -87.40 -22.63
C MET A 1 -72.42 -87.08 -22.74
N THR A 2 -71.81 -86.73 -21.61
CA THR A 2 -70.39 -86.40 -21.31
C THR A 2 -69.95 -84.95 -21.38
N ARG A 3 -69.74 -84.40 -20.19
CA ARG A 3 -69.14 -83.12 -19.89
C ARG A 3 -67.61 -83.12 -20.15
N PRO A 4 -66.98 -82.02 -20.59
CA PRO A 4 -65.54 -81.85 -20.42
C PRO A 4 -65.15 -80.98 -19.23
N ARG A 5 -64.01 -81.31 -18.69
CA ARG A 5 -63.32 -80.72 -17.53
C ARG A 5 -62.76 -79.35 -17.76
N ASN A 6 -62.94 -78.50 -16.77
CA ASN A 6 -62.29 -77.19 -16.66
C ASN A 6 -60.77 -77.34 -16.46
N ALA A 7 -59.97 -76.65 -17.27
CA ALA A 7 -58.54 -76.32 -17.01
C ALA A 7 -58.41 -74.93 -16.48
N ARG A 8 -57.87 -74.74 -15.27
CA ARG A 8 -57.51 -73.51 -14.64
C ARG A 8 -56.15 -72.98 -15.23
N VAL A 9 -56.15 -71.81 -15.82
CA VAL A 9 -54.93 -71.12 -16.22
C VAL A 9 -54.43 -70.29 -15.02
N ALA A 10 -53.20 -70.55 -14.55
CA ALA A 10 -52.53 -69.81 -13.49
C ALA A 10 -51.99 -68.54 -14.02
N SER A 11 -52.42 -67.36 -13.48
CA SER A 11 -51.89 -66.05 -13.75
C SER A 11 -50.58 -65.80 -12.97
N GLY A 12 -49.45 -65.95 -13.65
CA GLY A 12 -48.11 -65.55 -13.10
C GLY A 12 -47.94 -64.08 -13.03
N ARG A 13 -47.95 -63.50 -11.83
CA ARG A 13 -47.60 -62.09 -11.56
C ARG A 13 -46.10 -61.87 -11.78
N ARG A 14 -45.68 -61.31 -12.93
CA ARG A 14 -44.35 -60.72 -13.14
C ARG A 14 -44.31 -59.28 -12.60
N ARG A 15 -43.97 -59.13 -11.30
CA ARG A 15 -43.67 -57.80 -10.69
C ARG A 15 -42.26 -57.85 -10.09
N ARG A 16 -41.22 -57.75 -10.93
CA ARG A 16 -39.84 -57.65 -10.43
C ARG A 16 -38.81 -56.79 -11.23
N PRO A 17 -39.07 -56.03 -12.32
CA PRO A 17 -38.03 -55.13 -12.84
C PRO A 17 -38.07 -53.71 -12.25
N ALA A 18 -39.22 -53.20 -11.75
CA ALA A 18 -39.31 -51.80 -11.30
C ALA A 18 -38.56 -51.50 -9.98
N ARG A 19 -38.43 -52.53 -9.07
CA ARG A 19 -37.69 -52.31 -7.81
C ARG A 19 -36.17 -52.36 -7.98
N ALA A 20 -35.66 -53.12 -8.94
CA ALA A 20 -34.22 -53.15 -9.23
C ALA A 20 -33.73 -51.87 -9.89
N LEU A 21 -34.53 -51.20 -10.73
CA LEU A 21 -34.18 -49.92 -11.35
C LEU A 21 -34.19 -48.77 -10.34
N ALA A 22 -35.13 -48.75 -9.38
CA ALA A 22 -35.19 -47.71 -8.34
C ALA A 22 -34.02 -47.80 -7.35
N VAL A 23 -33.55 -48.99 -7.00
CA VAL A 23 -32.38 -49.19 -6.13
C VAL A 23 -31.09 -48.84 -6.85
N GLY A 24 -30.97 -49.07 -8.17
CA GLY A 24 -29.82 -48.68 -8.98
C GLY A 24 -29.68 -47.15 -9.11
N ILE A 25 -30.79 -46.42 -9.27
CA ILE A 25 -30.79 -44.93 -9.35
C ILE A 25 -30.49 -44.31 -7.98
N LEU A 26 -30.99 -44.86 -6.88
CA LEU A 26 -30.62 -44.38 -5.53
C LEU A 26 -29.15 -44.65 -5.17
N ALA A 27 -28.58 -45.79 -5.61
CA ALA A 27 -27.17 -46.10 -5.40
C ALA A 27 -26.23 -45.19 -6.25
N LEU A 28 -26.64 -44.80 -7.45
CA LEU A 28 -25.88 -43.88 -8.31
C LEU A 28 -25.95 -42.41 -7.79
N ALA A 29 -27.06 -42.01 -7.18
CA ALA A 29 -27.20 -40.71 -6.54
C ALA A 29 -26.38 -40.59 -5.23
N ALA A 30 -26.07 -41.69 -4.54
CA ALA A 30 -25.27 -41.71 -3.32
C ALA A 30 -23.76 -41.67 -3.59
N VAL A 31 -23.32 -41.80 -4.86
CA VAL A 31 -21.89 -41.74 -5.27
C VAL A 31 -21.52 -40.36 -5.88
N LEU A 32 -22.47 -39.43 -6.03
CA LEU A 32 -22.12 -38.07 -6.31
C LEU A 32 -21.35 -37.51 -5.09
N PRO A 33 -20.06 -37.20 -5.20
CA PRO A 33 -19.38 -36.50 -4.11
C PRO A 33 -20.20 -35.25 -3.83
N ALA A 34 -20.71 -35.11 -2.61
CA ALA A 34 -21.23 -33.83 -2.14
C ALA A 34 -20.06 -32.84 -2.36
N ALA A 35 -20.18 -31.94 -3.35
CA ALA A 35 -19.26 -30.86 -3.51
C ALA A 35 -19.30 -30.08 -2.18
N THR A 36 -18.34 -30.36 -1.29
CA THR A 36 -18.13 -29.51 -0.13
C THR A 36 -17.99 -28.12 -0.71
N PRO A 37 -18.74 -27.11 -0.22
CA PRO A 37 -18.50 -25.74 -0.62
C PRO A 37 -17.01 -25.49 -0.42
N ALA A 38 -16.30 -25.12 -1.47
CA ALA A 38 -14.91 -24.70 -1.38
C ALA A 38 -14.93 -23.46 -0.48
N HIS A 39 -14.62 -23.65 0.81
CA HIS A 39 -14.36 -22.52 1.69
C HIS A 39 -13.17 -21.79 1.09
N ALA A 40 -13.32 -20.48 0.90
CA ALA A 40 -12.19 -19.63 0.57
C ALA A 40 -11.11 -19.83 1.66
N ASP A 41 -9.85 -19.85 1.23
CA ASP A 41 -8.71 -19.83 2.14
C ASP A 41 -8.86 -18.65 3.11
N PRO A 42 -8.56 -18.80 4.41
CA PRO A 42 -8.58 -17.70 5.40
C PRO A 42 -7.79 -16.46 4.97
N VAL A 43 -6.82 -16.59 4.08
CA VAL A 43 -6.09 -15.47 3.46
C VAL A 43 -7.03 -14.69 2.54
N ARG A 44 -7.73 -15.40 1.65
CA ARG A 44 -8.67 -14.80 0.70
C ARG A 44 -9.83 -14.08 1.40
N GLU A 45 -10.32 -14.60 2.50
CA GLU A 45 -11.39 -13.98 3.29
C GLU A 45 -10.97 -12.62 3.90
N ARG A 46 -9.66 -12.38 4.06
CA ARG A 46 -9.11 -11.12 4.56
C ARG A 46 -8.92 -10.06 3.49
N GLU A 47 -8.99 -10.40 2.22
CA GLU A 47 -8.83 -9.47 1.09
C GLU A 47 -10.13 -8.67 0.82
N TYR A 48 -10.69 -8.06 1.88
CA TYR A 48 -11.96 -7.33 1.85
C TYR A 48 -11.99 -6.22 0.78
N TRP A 49 -10.84 -5.64 0.44
CA TRP A 49 -10.72 -4.57 -0.55
C TRP A 49 -11.11 -5.02 -1.97
N LEU A 50 -11.01 -6.30 -2.29
CA LEU A 50 -11.36 -6.81 -3.61
C LEU A 50 -12.85 -6.61 -3.91
N ALA A 51 -13.72 -6.92 -2.95
CA ALA A 51 -15.16 -6.72 -3.07
C ALA A 51 -15.57 -5.26 -2.78
N ASP A 52 -15.10 -4.69 -1.65
CA ASP A 52 -15.58 -3.42 -1.11
C ASP A 52 -15.19 -2.21 -1.98
N TYR A 53 -14.07 -2.32 -2.71
CA TYR A 53 -13.55 -1.27 -3.61
C TYR A 53 -13.73 -1.58 -5.09
N GLY A 54 -14.59 -2.55 -5.41
CA GLY A 54 -15.02 -2.83 -6.78
C GLY A 54 -14.01 -3.55 -7.67
N VAL A 55 -12.94 -4.11 -7.08
CA VAL A 55 -11.88 -4.78 -7.85
C VAL A 55 -12.41 -6.00 -8.58
N GLU A 56 -13.20 -6.85 -7.91
CA GLU A 56 -13.80 -8.04 -8.53
C GLU A 56 -14.75 -7.70 -9.68
N ARG A 57 -15.42 -6.55 -9.60
CA ARG A 57 -16.26 -6.06 -10.71
C ARG A 57 -15.41 -5.54 -11.87
N ALA A 58 -14.31 -4.83 -11.59
CA ALA A 58 -13.37 -4.38 -12.61
C ALA A 58 -12.75 -5.56 -13.38
N TRP A 59 -12.54 -6.70 -12.72
CA TRP A 59 -12.03 -7.93 -13.37
C TRP A 59 -12.96 -8.54 -14.40
N GLN A 60 -14.20 -8.12 -14.48
CA GLN A 60 -15.09 -8.50 -15.57
C GLN A 60 -14.68 -7.85 -16.91
N THR A 61 -13.89 -6.77 -16.85
CA THR A 61 -13.35 -6.06 -18.01
C THR A 61 -11.89 -6.44 -18.26
N THR A 62 -11.03 -6.37 -17.25
CA THR A 62 -9.59 -6.65 -17.34
C THR A 62 -9.01 -6.98 -15.98
N ARG A 63 -7.89 -7.71 -15.98
CA ARG A 63 -7.08 -7.98 -14.78
C ARG A 63 -5.73 -7.26 -14.80
N GLY A 64 -5.52 -6.33 -15.75
CA GLY A 64 -4.31 -5.54 -15.90
C GLY A 64 -3.31 -6.11 -16.92
N GLU A 65 -3.76 -6.97 -17.85
CA GLU A 65 -2.92 -7.59 -18.86
C GLU A 65 -2.25 -6.53 -19.74
N GLY A 66 -0.99 -6.76 -20.09
CA GLY A 66 -0.20 -5.88 -20.96
C GLY A 66 0.43 -4.67 -20.25
N VAL A 67 0.06 -4.39 -19.00
CA VAL A 67 0.58 -3.26 -18.24
C VAL A 67 1.81 -3.67 -17.45
N LYS A 68 2.89 -2.87 -17.50
CA LYS A 68 4.07 -3.02 -16.64
C LYS A 68 4.01 -2.02 -15.50
N VAL A 69 4.15 -2.49 -14.27
CA VAL A 69 4.20 -1.67 -13.07
C VAL A 69 5.56 -1.84 -12.39
N ALA A 70 6.31 -0.76 -12.22
CA ALA A 70 7.52 -0.80 -11.41
C ALA A 70 7.17 -0.69 -9.92
N VAL A 71 7.68 -1.60 -9.11
CA VAL A 71 7.63 -1.55 -7.64
C VAL A 71 8.99 -1.06 -7.17
N ILE A 72 9.09 0.23 -6.85
CA ILE A 72 10.29 0.85 -6.27
C ILE A 72 10.17 0.72 -4.76
N ASP A 73 10.88 -0.28 -4.22
CA ASP A 73 10.77 -0.69 -2.83
C ASP A 73 12.02 -1.48 -2.40
N THR A 74 11.97 -2.24 -1.35
CA THR A 74 13.10 -3.02 -0.83
C THR A 74 13.50 -4.23 -1.69
N GLY A 75 12.95 -4.39 -2.88
CA GLY A 75 13.07 -5.58 -3.73
C GLY A 75 11.89 -6.53 -3.55
N VAL A 76 11.76 -7.49 -4.47
CA VAL A 76 10.60 -8.42 -4.50
C VAL A 76 11.10 -9.86 -4.59
N ASP A 77 10.79 -10.69 -3.61
CA ASP A 77 11.03 -12.14 -3.71
C ASP A 77 10.06 -12.76 -4.73
N ALA A 78 10.51 -12.87 -5.97
CA ALA A 78 9.74 -13.45 -7.07
C ALA A 78 9.55 -14.97 -6.96
N SER A 79 10.21 -15.65 -6.01
CA SER A 79 10.12 -17.10 -5.82
C SER A 79 8.87 -17.52 -5.05
N VAL A 80 8.22 -16.59 -4.32
CA VAL A 80 7.00 -16.89 -3.56
C VAL A 80 5.86 -17.31 -4.50
N ALA A 81 5.07 -18.27 -4.06
CA ALA A 81 4.06 -18.91 -4.90
C ALA A 81 3.05 -17.93 -5.48
N ASP A 82 2.64 -16.95 -4.68
CA ASP A 82 1.63 -15.94 -5.04
C ASP A 82 2.12 -14.94 -6.10
N LEU A 83 3.44 -14.74 -6.24
CA LEU A 83 4.04 -13.86 -7.24
C LEU A 83 4.64 -14.60 -8.44
N ARG A 84 4.43 -15.92 -8.53
CA ARG A 84 4.99 -16.73 -9.62
C ARG A 84 4.59 -16.21 -10.98
N GLY A 85 5.59 -15.80 -11.78
CA GLY A 85 5.42 -15.23 -13.11
C GLY A 85 4.84 -13.80 -13.13
N ALA A 86 4.66 -13.14 -11.99
CA ALA A 86 4.28 -11.73 -11.92
C ALA A 86 5.48 -10.81 -12.20
N VAL A 87 6.64 -11.09 -11.61
CA VAL A 87 7.88 -10.33 -11.82
C VAL A 87 8.53 -10.77 -13.13
N VAL A 88 8.67 -9.84 -14.07
CA VAL A 88 9.21 -10.09 -15.43
C VAL A 88 10.57 -9.44 -15.67
N GLY A 89 11.06 -8.64 -14.72
CA GLY A 89 12.35 -7.97 -14.76
C GLY A 89 12.58 -7.16 -13.49
N GLY A 90 13.75 -6.58 -13.38
CA GLY A 90 14.08 -5.74 -12.25
C GLY A 90 15.54 -5.29 -12.24
N THR A 91 15.87 -4.50 -11.23
CA THR A 91 17.24 -4.02 -11.00
C THR A 91 17.47 -3.73 -9.52
N ASP A 92 18.73 -3.71 -9.12
CA ASP A 92 19.15 -3.17 -7.84
C ASP A 92 19.85 -1.83 -8.03
N VAL A 93 19.28 -0.77 -7.45
CA VAL A 93 19.91 0.56 -7.42
C VAL A 93 20.59 0.85 -6.07
N SER A 94 20.40 -0.04 -5.09
CA SER A 94 21.02 0.10 -3.76
C SER A 94 22.52 -0.18 -3.75
N GLY A 95 22.99 -1.03 -4.67
CA GLY A 95 24.37 -1.54 -4.72
C GLY A 95 24.66 -2.70 -3.78
N VAL A 96 23.65 -3.17 -3.02
CA VAL A 96 23.79 -4.28 -2.06
C VAL A 96 22.80 -5.42 -2.30
N GLY A 97 21.91 -5.27 -3.30
CA GLY A 97 20.91 -6.25 -3.70
C GLY A 97 21.39 -7.26 -4.74
N ALA A 98 20.46 -7.99 -5.33
CA ALA A 98 20.68 -8.79 -6.54
C ALA A 98 20.43 -7.93 -7.77
N ALA A 99 21.20 -8.11 -8.84
CA ALA A 99 21.15 -7.29 -10.05
C ALA A 99 19.77 -7.23 -10.72
N ASP A 100 18.90 -8.20 -10.45
CA ASP A 100 17.54 -8.31 -10.97
C ASP A 100 16.45 -7.81 -10.01
N GLY A 101 16.83 -7.19 -8.89
CA GLY A 101 15.88 -6.65 -7.90
C GLY A 101 15.10 -7.70 -7.11
N THR A 102 15.39 -8.99 -7.28
CA THR A 102 14.60 -10.07 -6.65
C THR A 102 15.07 -10.45 -5.25
N ARG A 103 16.23 -9.93 -4.80
CA ARG A 103 16.67 -10.10 -3.42
C ARG A 103 16.31 -8.86 -2.59
N PRO A 104 15.39 -9.01 -1.61
CA PRO A 104 15.04 -7.93 -0.70
C PRO A 104 16.25 -7.37 0.07
N VAL A 105 16.31 -6.05 0.23
CA VAL A 105 17.41 -5.29 0.86
C VAL A 105 16.91 -4.32 1.92
N GLY A 106 17.83 -3.77 2.72
CA GLY A 106 17.50 -2.82 3.78
C GLY A 106 17.02 -3.48 5.06
N THR A 107 16.62 -2.67 6.04
CA THR A 107 16.19 -3.15 7.38
C THR A 107 14.74 -3.65 7.38
N SER A 108 13.90 -3.17 6.45
CA SER A 108 12.50 -3.61 6.26
C SER A 108 12.36 -4.46 5.00
N ASN A 109 13.22 -5.45 4.87
CA ASN A 109 13.41 -6.21 3.63
C ASN A 109 12.18 -7.04 3.19
N GLU A 110 11.21 -7.30 4.06
CA GLU A 110 9.95 -7.96 3.70
C GLU A 110 8.99 -7.07 2.91
N HIS A 111 9.14 -5.75 3.01
CA HIS A 111 8.14 -4.76 2.61
C HIS A 111 7.81 -4.81 1.12
N GLY A 112 8.80 -4.82 0.24
CA GLY A 112 8.57 -4.81 -1.22
C GLY A 112 7.83 -6.05 -1.74
N THR A 113 8.03 -7.22 -1.12
CA THR A 113 7.30 -8.45 -1.48
C THR A 113 5.83 -8.37 -1.07
N MET A 114 5.55 -7.84 0.13
CA MET A 114 4.18 -7.60 0.60
C MET A 114 3.45 -6.60 -0.31
N VAL A 115 4.11 -5.48 -0.66
CA VAL A 115 3.59 -4.46 -1.60
C VAL A 115 3.29 -5.06 -2.97
N ALA A 116 4.23 -5.80 -3.55
CA ALA A 116 4.06 -6.47 -4.84
C ALA A 116 2.88 -7.45 -4.85
N SER A 117 2.64 -8.15 -3.75
CA SER A 117 1.54 -9.10 -3.62
C SER A 117 0.17 -8.42 -3.63
N LEU A 118 0.01 -7.26 -2.96
CA LEU A 118 -1.22 -6.47 -2.99
C LEU A 118 -1.51 -5.89 -4.38
N LEU A 119 -0.46 -5.58 -5.15
CA LEU A 119 -0.59 -5.03 -6.49
C LEU A 119 -0.96 -6.10 -7.51
N ALA A 120 -0.16 -7.18 -7.61
CA ALA A 120 -0.25 -8.15 -8.70
C ALA A 120 -0.06 -9.62 -8.26
N GLY A 121 -0.33 -9.94 -7.00
CA GLY A 121 -0.37 -11.33 -6.53
C GLY A 121 -1.34 -12.15 -7.39
N ARG A 122 -0.97 -13.40 -7.70
CA ARG A 122 -1.75 -14.32 -8.56
C ARG A 122 -2.43 -15.42 -7.77
N GLY A 123 -2.24 -15.42 -6.44
CA GLY A 123 -2.68 -16.49 -5.56
C GLY A 123 -1.89 -17.78 -5.76
N THR A 124 -2.25 -18.81 -5.00
CA THR A 124 -1.60 -20.12 -5.04
C THR A 124 -2.48 -21.19 -5.69
N GLY A 125 -3.70 -20.83 -6.07
CA GLY A 125 -4.70 -21.69 -6.68
C GLY A 125 -6.08 -21.06 -6.64
N THR A 126 -7.10 -21.78 -7.10
CA THR A 126 -8.48 -21.28 -7.10
C THR A 126 -8.94 -20.99 -5.66
N GLY A 127 -9.18 -19.71 -5.35
CA GLY A 127 -9.63 -19.29 -4.02
C GLY A 127 -8.56 -19.32 -2.93
N SER A 128 -7.27 -19.49 -3.27
CA SER A 128 -6.18 -19.61 -2.30
C SER A 128 -5.08 -18.59 -2.54
N GLY A 129 -4.41 -18.18 -1.46
CA GLY A 129 -3.31 -17.23 -1.47
C GLY A 129 -3.75 -15.78 -1.71
N VAL A 130 -2.80 -14.85 -1.76
CA VAL A 130 -3.04 -13.42 -1.98
C VAL A 130 -3.21 -13.12 -3.47
N VAL A 131 -4.31 -12.43 -3.82
CA VAL A 131 -4.53 -11.90 -5.18
C VAL A 131 -4.48 -10.38 -5.14
N GLY A 132 -3.58 -9.82 -5.90
CA GLY A 132 -3.46 -8.37 -6.05
C GLY A 132 -4.61 -7.77 -6.86
N VAL A 133 -4.70 -6.44 -6.83
CA VAL A 133 -5.73 -5.69 -7.57
C VAL A 133 -5.61 -5.90 -9.08
N ALA A 134 -4.39 -5.99 -9.62
CA ALA A 134 -4.12 -6.19 -11.04
C ALA A 134 -3.30 -7.48 -11.27
N PRO A 135 -3.88 -8.68 -11.05
CA PRO A 135 -3.12 -9.93 -11.10
C PRO A 135 -2.63 -10.33 -12.50
N GLY A 136 -3.14 -9.69 -13.55
CA GLY A 136 -2.66 -9.82 -14.93
C GLY A 136 -1.49 -8.88 -15.27
N ALA A 137 -1.19 -7.89 -14.44
CA ALA A 137 -0.08 -6.97 -14.67
C ALA A 137 1.29 -7.66 -14.52
N SER A 138 2.29 -7.09 -15.18
CA SER A 138 3.69 -7.51 -15.08
C SER A 138 4.44 -6.55 -14.17
N LEU A 139 5.22 -7.08 -13.22
CA LEU A 139 6.00 -6.29 -12.28
C LEU A 139 7.46 -6.15 -12.69
N LEU A 140 8.00 -4.95 -12.51
CA LEU A 140 9.44 -4.67 -12.51
C LEU A 140 9.87 -4.42 -11.07
N ALA A 141 10.74 -5.28 -10.52
CA ALA A 141 11.23 -5.17 -9.16
C ALA A 141 12.43 -4.24 -9.11
N VAL A 142 12.35 -3.13 -8.36
CA VAL A 142 13.48 -2.19 -8.21
C VAL A 142 13.86 -2.10 -6.74
N SER A 143 15.06 -2.63 -6.40
CA SER A 143 15.54 -2.67 -5.02
C SER A 143 16.17 -1.34 -4.61
N VAL A 144 15.64 -0.75 -3.55
CA VAL A 144 16.14 0.43 -2.85
C VAL A 144 16.39 0.05 -1.38
N ALA A 145 17.49 0.44 -0.81
CA ALA A 145 17.80 0.20 0.60
C ALA A 145 17.05 1.23 1.47
N LEU A 146 15.90 0.84 1.99
CA LEU A 146 15.00 1.65 2.80
C LEU A 146 15.03 1.25 4.28
N GLY A 147 14.53 2.13 5.14
CA GLY A 147 14.31 1.87 6.56
C GLY A 147 15.49 2.19 7.47
N GLY A 148 16.51 2.88 6.97
CA GLY A 148 17.66 3.34 7.72
C GLY A 148 19.01 2.94 7.13
N PRO A 149 20.12 3.31 7.78
CA PRO A 149 21.46 3.08 7.26
C PRO A 149 21.72 1.59 6.94
N THR A 150 22.02 1.30 5.70
CA THR A 150 22.40 -0.04 5.24
C THR A 150 23.87 -0.01 4.81
N PRO A 151 24.77 -0.78 5.47
CA PRO A 151 26.19 -0.78 5.16
C PRO A 151 26.45 -1.12 3.68
N GLY A 152 27.22 -0.26 3.01
CA GLY A 152 27.59 -0.44 1.60
C GLY A 152 26.52 0.03 0.61
N ALA A 153 25.34 0.43 1.04
CA ALA A 153 24.33 0.99 0.16
C ALA A 153 24.72 2.40 -0.34
N ARG A 154 24.26 2.72 -1.54
CA ARG A 154 24.39 4.04 -2.13
C ARG A 154 23.51 5.06 -1.38
N ASP A 155 23.71 6.36 -1.65
CA ASP A 155 22.83 7.41 -1.16
C ASP A 155 21.36 7.17 -1.58
N GLU A 156 20.42 7.29 -0.64
CA GLU A 156 19.01 6.95 -0.86
C GLU A 156 18.36 7.87 -1.90
N ASP A 157 18.67 9.16 -1.90
CA ASP A 157 18.12 10.11 -2.85
C ASP A 157 18.58 9.79 -4.29
N ALA A 158 19.84 9.38 -4.44
CA ALA A 158 20.36 8.91 -5.72
C ALA A 158 19.71 7.60 -6.18
N GLN A 159 19.49 6.67 -5.24
CA GLN A 159 18.79 5.41 -5.55
C GLN A 159 17.38 5.68 -6.11
N ILE A 160 16.60 6.56 -5.49
CA ILE A 160 15.25 6.90 -5.94
C ILE A 160 15.25 7.53 -7.33
N ALA A 161 16.15 8.50 -7.60
CA ALA A 161 16.26 9.11 -8.92
C ALA A 161 16.60 8.10 -10.02
N ASP A 162 17.55 7.20 -9.75
CA ASP A 162 17.95 6.14 -10.68
C ASP A 162 16.84 5.10 -10.87
N ALA A 163 16.12 4.73 -9.78
CA ALA A 163 15.00 3.80 -9.83
C ALA A 163 13.87 4.28 -10.74
N VAL A 164 13.47 5.55 -10.60
CA VAL A 164 12.42 6.15 -11.45
C VAL A 164 12.85 6.13 -12.92
N ARG A 165 14.07 6.57 -13.24
CA ARG A 165 14.58 6.55 -14.61
C ARG A 165 14.62 5.15 -15.19
N TRP A 166 15.19 4.20 -14.44
CA TRP A 166 15.28 2.81 -14.87
C TRP A 166 13.89 2.22 -15.15
N ALA A 167 12.90 2.50 -14.29
CA ALA A 167 11.53 2.03 -14.48
C ALA A 167 10.93 2.52 -15.80
N VAL A 168 11.11 3.80 -16.14
CA VAL A 168 10.68 4.39 -17.40
C VAL A 168 11.38 3.73 -18.59
N ASP A 169 12.72 3.61 -18.54
CA ASP A 169 13.54 3.04 -19.61
C ASP A 169 13.19 1.56 -19.89
N ASN A 170 12.64 0.85 -18.88
CA ASN A 170 12.20 -0.55 -19.02
C ASN A 170 10.71 -0.70 -19.30
N GLY A 171 10.03 0.41 -19.63
CA GLY A 171 8.67 0.43 -20.15
C GLY A 171 7.59 0.28 -19.08
N ALA A 172 7.86 0.69 -17.83
CA ALA A 172 6.81 0.86 -16.85
C ALA A 172 5.85 1.96 -17.30
N SER A 173 4.56 1.71 -17.27
CA SER A 173 3.51 2.73 -17.46
C SER A 173 2.90 3.19 -16.14
N VAL A 174 3.25 2.50 -15.04
CA VAL A 174 2.91 2.85 -13.66
C VAL A 174 4.13 2.62 -12.79
N ILE A 175 4.40 3.54 -11.86
CA ILE A 175 5.41 3.39 -10.81
C ILE A 175 4.70 3.41 -9.46
N ASN A 176 4.89 2.37 -8.65
CA ASN A 176 4.46 2.33 -7.26
C ASN A 176 5.62 2.65 -6.32
N MET A 177 5.42 3.63 -5.45
CA MET A 177 6.38 4.04 -4.42
C MET A 177 5.72 3.97 -3.05
N SER A 178 5.84 2.80 -2.39
CA SER A 178 5.32 2.59 -1.04
C SER A 178 6.30 3.10 0.02
N LEU A 179 6.83 4.28 -0.19
CA LEU A 179 7.85 4.93 0.63
C LEU A 179 7.53 6.41 0.83
N THR A 180 8.11 7.01 1.84
CA THR A 180 7.97 8.43 2.14
C THR A 180 9.18 8.95 2.91
N ARG A 181 9.54 10.19 2.66
CA ARG A 181 10.44 10.97 3.53
C ARG A 181 9.61 11.59 4.65
N ASN A 182 10.22 11.83 5.80
CA ASN A 182 9.59 12.65 6.86
C ASN A 182 9.82 14.16 6.59
N SER A 183 9.64 14.58 5.34
CA SER A 183 9.84 15.94 4.86
C SER A 183 8.90 16.22 3.69
N LEU A 184 8.40 17.45 3.64
CA LEU A 184 7.64 17.95 2.50
C LEU A 184 8.53 18.15 1.26
N ASP A 185 9.80 18.45 1.48
CA ASP A 185 10.78 18.76 0.43
C ASP A 185 11.43 17.50 -0.13
N TRP A 186 11.85 17.60 -1.37
CA TRP A 186 12.61 16.59 -2.10
C TRP A 186 13.86 17.18 -2.75
N PRO A 187 14.91 16.36 -3.01
CA PRO A 187 16.16 16.84 -3.63
C PRO A 187 15.96 17.16 -5.12
N GLU A 188 16.76 18.10 -5.64
CA GLU A 188 16.71 18.50 -7.05
C GLU A 188 16.97 17.35 -8.04
N SER A 189 17.70 16.31 -7.61
CA SER A 189 17.92 15.10 -8.42
C SER A 189 16.61 14.43 -8.81
N TRP A 190 15.58 14.53 -7.95
CA TRP A 190 14.26 13.95 -8.20
C TRP A 190 13.47 14.75 -9.23
N ASP A 191 13.63 16.08 -9.32
CA ASP A 191 12.93 16.89 -10.31
C ASP A 191 13.09 16.31 -11.71
N ARG A 192 14.34 16.03 -12.13
CA ARG A 192 14.62 15.48 -13.45
C ARG A 192 14.10 14.05 -13.65
N ALA A 193 14.12 13.23 -12.60
CA ALA A 193 13.64 11.86 -12.69
C ALA A 193 12.12 11.80 -12.81
N PHE A 194 11.39 12.59 -12.04
CA PHE A 194 9.93 12.64 -12.08
C PHE A 194 9.42 13.35 -13.33
N LEU A 195 10.06 14.44 -13.78
CA LEU A 195 9.76 15.06 -15.08
C LEU A 195 9.93 14.05 -16.21
N TYR A 196 11.03 13.27 -16.21
CA TYR A 196 11.27 12.22 -17.18
C TYR A 196 10.14 11.18 -17.20
N ALA A 197 9.64 10.77 -16.04
CA ALA A 197 8.49 9.87 -15.95
C ALA A 197 7.21 10.47 -16.57
N TYR A 198 6.92 11.73 -16.28
CA TYR A 198 5.72 12.41 -16.83
C TYR A 198 5.82 12.66 -18.34
N GLU A 199 7.01 13.03 -18.85
CA GLU A 199 7.26 13.19 -20.29
C GLU A 199 7.10 11.86 -21.06
N HIS A 200 7.29 10.72 -20.37
CA HIS A 200 7.12 9.39 -20.93
C HIS A 200 5.77 8.73 -20.58
N ASP A 201 4.80 9.54 -20.20
CA ASP A 201 3.42 9.07 -19.97
C ASP A 201 3.29 8.04 -18.82
N VAL A 202 4.11 8.14 -17.77
CA VAL A 202 4.10 7.24 -16.62
C VAL A 202 3.31 7.83 -15.47
N VAL A 203 2.37 7.09 -14.91
CA VAL A 203 1.67 7.46 -13.67
C VAL A 203 2.51 7.06 -12.47
N VAL A 204 2.85 8.02 -11.62
CA VAL A 204 3.56 7.76 -10.36
C VAL A 204 2.56 7.80 -9.21
N VAL A 205 2.49 6.71 -8.43
CA VAL A 205 1.63 6.55 -7.26
C VAL A 205 2.50 6.45 -6.02
N ALA A 206 2.20 7.23 -4.99
CA ALA A 206 3.00 7.22 -3.76
C ALA A 206 2.15 7.17 -2.49
N ALA A 207 2.70 6.52 -1.47
CA ALA A 207 2.13 6.49 -0.13
C ALA A 207 2.22 7.87 0.55
N ALA A 208 1.15 8.30 1.21
CA ALA A 208 1.12 9.60 1.90
C ALA A 208 2.00 9.63 3.16
N GLY A 209 2.35 8.49 3.71
CA GLY A 209 3.07 8.34 4.98
C GLY A 209 2.17 7.88 6.12
N ASN A 210 2.77 7.48 7.23
CA ASN A 210 2.09 6.88 8.38
C ASN A 210 2.38 7.69 9.64
N ARG A 211 1.33 8.23 10.25
CA ARG A 211 1.45 9.03 11.46
C ARG A 211 2.02 8.23 12.63
N GLY A 212 1.63 6.96 12.75
CA GLY A 212 2.16 6.03 13.74
C GLY A 212 3.67 5.76 13.60
N SER A 213 4.26 6.00 12.42
CA SER A 213 5.70 5.92 12.17
C SER A 213 6.42 7.27 12.28
N GLY A 214 5.73 8.32 12.77
CA GLY A 214 6.29 9.64 12.99
C GLY A 214 6.12 10.64 11.84
N THR A 215 5.48 10.25 10.73
CA THR A 215 5.17 11.15 9.61
C THR A 215 3.81 11.81 9.84
N THR A 216 3.78 12.99 10.44
CA THR A 216 2.51 13.69 10.77
C THR A 216 1.83 14.29 9.56
N GLU A 217 2.60 14.76 8.59
CA GLU A 217 2.15 15.34 7.33
C GLU A 217 2.58 14.44 6.16
N VAL A 218 1.93 14.63 5.00
CA VAL A 218 2.32 13.94 3.76
C VAL A 218 3.77 14.28 3.44
N GLY A 219 4.60 13.26 3.20
CA GLY A 219 6.00 13.43 2.85
C GLY A 219 6.28 13.17 1.36
N ALA A 220 7.42 13.66 0.87
CA ALA A 220 7.87 13.35 -0.48
C ALA A 220 8.13 11.84 -0.65
N PRO A 221 7.81 11.23 -1.80
CA PRO A 221 7.45 11.85 -3.08
C PRO A 221 5.96 12.22 -3.24
N ALA A 222 5.08 11.93 -2.27
CA ALA A 222 3.65 12.23 -2.37
C ALA A 222 3.32 13.73 -2.35
N THR A 223 4.30 14.61 -2.09
CA THR A 223 4.19 16.07 -2.19
C THR A 223 4.57 16.61 -3.56
N ILE A 224 5.19 15.80 -4.41
CA ILE A 224 5.66 16.24 -5.75
C ILE A 224 4.44 16.45 -6.66
N PRO A 225 4.29 17.62 -7.31
CA PRO A 225 3.22 17.83 -8.29
C PRO A 225 3.23 16.77 -9.37
N GLY A 226 2.05 16.22 -9.68
CA GLY A 226 1.88 15.10 -10.63
C GLY A 226 1.91 13.72 -10.01
N VAL A 227 2.34 13.56 -8.76
CA VAL A 227 2.27 12.28 -8.04
C VAL A 227 0.86 12.03 -7.49
N LEU A 228 0.31 10.85 -7.75
CA LEU A 228 -0.95 10.40 -7.19
C LEU A 228 -0.72 9.93 -5.75
N ALA A 229 -0.88 10.84 -4.79
CA ALA A 229 -0.69 10.61 -3.37
C ALA A 229 -1.87 9.84 -2.77
N VAL A 230 -1.60 8.75 -2.07
CA VAL A 230 -2.62 7.84 -1.53
C VAL A 230 -2.65 7.88 -0.01
N ALA A 231 -3.78 8.31 0.55
CA ALA A 231 -4.07 8.23 1.98
C ALA A 231 -4.65 6.87 2.37
N GLY A 232 -4.61 6.58 3.67
CA GLY A 232 -5.07 5.33 4.24
C GLY A 232 -6.39 5.44 4.99
N VAL A 233 -7.25 4.43 4.84
CA VAL A 233 -8.47 4.27 5.61
C VAL A 233 -8.55 2.88 6.24
N ASP A 234 -9.35 2.78 7.31
CA ASP A 234 -9.70 1.51 7.92
C ASP A 234 -10.72 0.72 7.06
N ARG A 235 -11.10 -0.46 7.50
CA ARG A 235 -12.06 -1.31 6.82
C ARG A 235 -13.46 -0.67 6.66
N SER A 236 -13.84 0.26 7.55
CA SER A 236 -15.11 1.00 7.44
C SER A 236 -15.03 2.19 6.46
N GLY A 237 -13.85 2.45 5.92
CA GLY A 237 -13.55 3.62 5.10
C GLY A 237 -13.41 4.90 5.93
N ALA A 238 -13.25 4.82 7.26
CA ALA A 238 -12.89 5.96 8.08
C ALA A 238 -11.37 6.20 8.02
N ALA A 239 -10.95 7.47 8.17
CA ALA A 239 -9.53 7.83 8.13
C ALA A 239 -8.75 7.03 9.17
N SER A 240 -7.69 6.36 8.75
CA SER A 240 -6.78 5.70 9.67
C SER A 240 -5.94 6.76 10.40
N PHE A 241 -5.95 6.72 11.73
CA PHE A 241 -5.13 7.67 12.50
C PHE A 241 -3.65 7.33 12.44
N ASP A 242 -3.31 6.07 12.64
CA ASP A 242 -1.91 5.63 12.69
C ASP A 242 -1.34 5.28 11.30
N ALA A 243 -2.15 4.67 10.44
CA ALA A 243 -1.74 4.18 9.13
C ALA A 243 -2.03 5.17 7.99
N SER A 244 -2.10 6.49 8.29
CA SER A 244 -2.15 7.56 7.27
C SER A 244 -1.67 8.90 7.83
N SER A 245 -0.87 9.61 7.04
CA SER A 245 -0.62 11.05 7.18
C SER A 245 -1.74 11.86 6.53
N GLN A 246 -1.77 13.18 6.74
CA GLN A 246 -2.75 14.12 6.18
C GLN A 246 -2.05 15.26 5.48
N GLY A 247 -2.65 15.81 4.42
CA GLY A 247 -2.13 16.96 3.70
C GLY A 247 -2.88 17.27 2.42
N ILE A 248 -2.65 18.47 1.89
CA ILE A 248 -3.36 19.02 0.73
C ILE A 248 -3.05 18.29 -0.59
N THR A 249 -1.97 17.50 -0.63
CA THR A 249 -1.56 16.78 -1.83
C THR A 249 -2.22 15.40 -1.96
N ILE A 250 -2.98 14.95 -0.94
CA ILE A 250 -3.71 13.69 -1.03
C ILE A 250 -4.68 13.74 -2.22
N ALA A 251 -4.53 12.74 -3.11
CA ALA A 251 -5.34 12.62 -4.31
C ALA A 251 -6.59 11.74 -4.07
N VAL A 252 -6.39 10.56 -3.50
CA VAL A 252 -7.44 9.59 -3.14
C VAL A 252 -7.07 8.84 -1.87
N ALA A 253 -8.03 8.13 -1.31
CA ALA A 253 -7.82 7.23 -0.18
C ALA A 253 -8.17 5.78 -0.54
N ALA A 254 -7.42 4.84 0.04
CA ALA A 254 -7.60 3.40 -0.14
C ALA A 254 -7.38 2.65 1.19
N PRO A 255 -7.79 1.36 1.30
CA PRO A 255 -7.54 0.56 2.49
C PRO A 255 -6.07 0.56 2.91
N SER A 256 -5.83 0.80 4.20
CA SER A 256 -4.49 0.80 4.79
C SER A 256 -4.39 -0.02 6.07
N GLU A 257 -5.48 -0.63 6.53
CA GLU A 257 -5.50 -1.40 7.76
C GLU A 257 -5.92 -2.85 7.53
N GLN A 258 -5.40 -3.74 8.35
CA GLN A 258 -5.70 -5.16 8.32
C GLN A 258 -5.46 -5.79 6.92
N LEU A 259 -4.50 -5.27 6.19
CA LEU A 259 -4.10 -5.82 4.89
C LEU A 259 -3.33 -7.12 5.08
N VAL A 260 -3.47 -8.05 4.17
CA VAL A 260 -2.69 -9.29 4.15
C VAL A 260 -1.78 -9.31 2.94
N GLY A 261 -0.49 -9.54 3.15
CA GLY A 261 0.53 -9.63 2.10
C GLY A 261 1.38 -10.89 2.26
N VAL A 262 2.18 -11.19 1.25
CA VAL A 262 3.11 -12.33 1.26
C VAL A 262 4.49 -11.86 1.66
N ALA A 263 5.10 -12.50 2.66
CA ALA A 263 6.48 -12.24 3.07
C ALA A 263 7.49 -12.96 2.15
N PRO A 264 8.74 -12.49 2.06
CA PRO A 264 9.82 -13.24 1.41
C PRO A 264 9.95 -14.65 1.98
N GLY A 265 10.22 -15.62 1.11
CA GLY A 265 10.25 -17.04 1.48
C GLY A 265 8.88 -17.69 1.67
N GLY A 266 7.79 -16.93 1.50
CA GLY A 266 6.40 -17.37 1.69
C GLY A 266 5.86 -17.08 3.09
N GLY A 267 4.58 -17.38 3.30
CA GLY A 267 3.86 -17.00 4.52
C GLY A 267 3.12 -15.67 4.37
N TYR A 268 2.05 -15.54 5.17
CA TYR A 268 1.16 -14.39 5.07
C TYR A 268 1.27 -13.52 6.32
N VAL A 269 1.41 -12.20 6.10
CA VAL A 269 1.54 -11.21 7.17
C VAL A 269 0.39 -10.25 7.09
N GLN A 270 -0.28 -10.03 8.23
CA GLN A 270 -1.26 -8.95 8.37
C GLN A 270 -0.54 -7.68 8.82
N TRP A 271 -0.79 -6.58 8.11
CA TRP A 271 -0.09 -5.31 8.34
C TRP A 271 -0.97 -4.10 8.03
N SER A 272 -0.46 -2.92 8.32
CA SER A 272 -1.16 -1.66 8.11
C SER A 272 -0.18 -0.56 7.69
N GLY A 273 -0.65 0.38 6.88
CA GLY A 273 0.11 1.53 6.41
C GLY A 273 -0.33 1.99 5.03
N THR A 274 -0.10 3.26 4.71
CA THR A 274 -0.31 3.80 3.36
C THR A 274 0.56 3.10 2.31
N SER A 275 1.63 2.45 2.75
CA SER A 275 2.44 1.55 1.92
C SER A 275 1.63 0.40 1.32
N GLY A 276 0.53 -0.02 1.96
CA GLY A 276 -0.41 -1.00 1.41
C GLY A 276 -1.51 -0.36 0.58
N ALA A 277 -1.92 0.88 0.90
CA ALA A 277 -2.91 1.63 0.13
C ALA A 277 -2.38 2.01 -1.27
N ALA A 278 -1.12 2.42 -1.38
CA ALA A 278 -0.49 2.79 -2.65
C ALA A 278 -0.52 1.67 -3.72
N PRO A 279 -0.11 0.41 -3.43
CA PRO A 279 -0.19 -0.66 -4.42
C PRO A 279 -1.62 -1.04 -4.82
N LEU A 280 -2.62 -0.86 -3.94
CA LEU A 280 -4.02 -1.05 -4.31
C LEU A 280 -4.43 -0.03 -5.38
N VAL A 281 -4.07 1.25 -5.21
CA VAL A 281 -4.35 2.30 -6.20
C VAL A 281 -3.50 2.11 -7.47
N SER A 282 -2.23 1.73 -7.35
CA SER A 282 -1.38 1.38 -8.50
C SER A 282 -1.99 0.24 -9.34
N GLY A 283 -2.59 -0.74 -8.67
CA GLY A 283 -3.35 -1.80 -9.31
C GLY A 283 -4.58 -1.27 -10.04
N VAL A 284 -5.35 -0.34 -9.45
CA VAL A 284 -6.48 0.32 -10.13
C VAL A 284 -6.01 1.09 -11.36
N VAL A 285 -4.92 1.86 -11.25
CA VAL A 285 -4.29 2.54 -12.40
C VAL A 285 -3.90 1.54 -13.48
N ALA A 286 -3.34 0.39 -13.12
CA ALA A 286 -2.99 -0.66 -14.07
C ALA A 286 -4.25 -1.26 -14.74
N LEU A 287 -5.35 -1.46 -14.01
CA LEU A 287 -6.63 -1.89 -14.59
C LEU A 287 -7.16 -0.86 -15.60
N VAL A 288 -7.12 0.44 -15.26
CA VAL A 288 -7.53 1.52 -16.18
C VAL A 288 -6.66 1.53 -17.44
N ARG A 289 -5.33 1.45 -17.29
CA ARG A 289 -4.39 1.39 -18.42
C ARG A 289 -4.65 0.19 -19.34
N ALA A 290 -4.98 -0.97 -18.78
CA ALA A 290 -5.29 -2.17 -19.56
C ALA A 290 -6.63 -2.07 -20.29
N ALA A 291 -7.64 -1.46 -19.66
CA ALA A 291 -8.96 -1.26 -20.27
C ALA A 291 -8.98 -0.14 -21.31
N HIS A 292 -8.10 0.85 -21.18
CA HIS A 292 -8.05 2.08 -21.98
C HIS A 292 -6.61 2.40 -22.40
N PRO A 293 -5.98 1.58 -23.25
CA PRO A 293 -4.57 1.74 -23.62
C PRO A 293 -4.25 3.02 -24.41
N GLU A 294 -5.27 3.69 -24.93
CA GLU A 294 -5.17 4.96 -25.67
C GLU A 294 -5.04 6.18 -24.75
N LEU A 295 -5.43 6.07 -23.47
CA LEU A 295 -5.43 7.20 -22.54
C LEU A 295 -4.01 7.59 -22.12
N LYS A 296 -3.80 8.89 -21.96
CA LYS A 296 -2.59 9.47 -21.40
C LYS A 296 -2.61 9.42 -19.87
N ALA A 297 -1.45 9.59 -19.25
CA ALA A 297 -1.31 9.56 -17.78
C ALA A 297 -2.28 10.49 -17.07
N ASP A 298 -2.44 11.73 -17.55
CA ASP A 298 -3.36 12.71 -16.97
C ASP A 298 -4.82 12.26 -17.06
N ASP A 299 -5.22 11.64 -18.18
CA ASP A 299 -6.59 11.10 -18.34
C ASP A 299 -6.84 9.87 -17.44
N VAL A 300 -5.84 9.01 -17.30
CA VAL A 300 -5.90 7.86 -16.37
C VAL A 300 -6.04 8.35 -14.94
N VAL A 301 -5.27 9.35 -14.54
CA VAL A 301 -5.37 10.00 -13.22
C VAL A 301 -6.73 10.63 -13.04
N GLU A 302 -7.22 11.42 -14.02
CA GLU A 302 -8.54 12.07 -13.95
C GLU A 302 -9.65 11.03 -13.74
N ARG A 303 -9.61 9.87 -14.42
CA ARG A 303 -10.59 8.79 -14.22
C ARG A 303 -10.60 8.30 -12.78
N VAL A 304 -9.43 8.05 -12.20
CA VAL A 304 -9.31 7.62 -10.79
C VAL A 304 -9.89 8.67 -9.85
N LEU A 305 -9.61 9.96 -10.10
CA LEU A 305 -10.08 11.07 -9.28
C LEU A 305 -11.59 11.31 -9.42
N ALA A 306 -12.10 11.35 -10.66
CA ALA A 306 -13.50 11.66 -10.97
C ALA A 306 -14.46 10.56 -10.51
N THR A 307 -14.00 9.32 -10.45
CA THR A 307 -14.81 8.17 -10.05
C THR A 307 -14.67 7.77 -8.59
N ALA A 308 -13.80 8.46 -7.84
CA ALA A 308 -13.65 8.23 -6.41
C ALA A 308 -14.96 8.54 -5.67
N ARG A 309 -15.32 7.68 -4.73
CA ARG A 309 -16.51 7.87 -3.88
C ARG A 309 -16.22 8.98 -2.86
N GLN A 310 -16.87 10.14 -3.03
CA GLN A 310 -16.65 11.30 -2.16
C GLN A 310 -16.77 10.92 -0.68
N LYS A 311 -15.83 11.41 0.12
CA LYS A 311 -15.80 11.21 1.56
C LYS A 311 -15.01 12.30 2.26
N GLY A 312 -15.56 12.82 3.34
CA GLY A 312 -14.90 13.69 4.32
C GLY A 312 -14.17 14.90 3.72
N GLN A 313 -13.10 15.29 4.41
CA GLN A 313 -12.29 16.47 4.05
C GLN A 313 -11.20 16.09 3.04
N PRO A 314 -10.92 16.94 2.04
CA PRO A 314 -9.91 16.68 1.00
C PRO A 314 -8.49 16.42 1.56
N GLU A 315 -8.12 17.07 2.66
CA GLU A 315 -6.81 16.88 3.31
C GLU A 315 -6.63 15.49 3.93
N ILE A 316 -7.71 14.73 4.03
CA ILE A 316 -7.74 13.37 4.58
C ILE A 316 -8.01 12.33 3.49
N TYR A 317 -8.94 12.62 2.60
CA TYR A 317 -9.46 11.65 1.63
C TYR A 317 -9.17 12.01 0.17
N GLY A 318 -8.63 13.20 -0.10
CA GLY A 318 -8.50 13.72 -1.46
C GLY A 318 -9.88 13.84 -2.12
N ARG A 319 -10.04 13.26 -3.29
CA ARG A 319 -11.34 13.16 -3.99
C ARG A 319 -12.29 12.12 -3.37
N GLY A 320 -11.79 11.26 -2.48
CA GLY A 320 -12.59 10.23 -1.81
C GLY A 320 -11.94 8.86 -1.85
N LEU A 321 -12.76 7.84 -1.61
CA LEU A 321 -12.33 6.44 -1.63
C LEU A 321 -12.25 5.95 -3.08
N VAL A 322 -11.15 5.31 -3.45
CA VAL A 322 -10.96 4.73 -4.78
C VAL A 322 -12.07 3.71 -5.10
N ASP A 323 -12.54 3.68 -6.35
CA ASP A 323 -13.50 2.67 -6.87
C ASP A 323 -12.98 2.09 -8.18
N ALA A 324 -12.45 0.88 -8.12
CA ALA A 324 -11.84 0.22 -9.27
C ALA A 324 -12.83 -0.03 -10.42
N ALA A 325 -14.05 -0.45 -10.10
CA ALA A 325 -15.05 -0.71 -11.12
C ALA A 325 -15.45 0.56 -11.85
N ALA A 326 -15.73 1.64 -11.10
CA ALA A 326 -16.09 2.92 -11.71
C ALA A 326 -14.92 3.51 -12.51
N ALA A 327 -13.67 3.44 -12.01
CA ALA A 327 -12.50 3.92 -12.74
C ALA A 327 -12.31 3.20 -14.09
N VAL A 328 -12.59 1.90 -14.16
CA VAL A 328 -12.49 1.11 -15.39
C VAL A 328 -13.65 1.36 -16.34
N THR A 329 -14.90 1.49 -15.86
CA THR A 329 -16.10 1.39 -16.70
C THR A 329 -16.87 2.69 -16.92
N ALA A 330 -16.67 3.72 -16.07
CA ALA A 330 -17.43 4.97 -16.20
C ALA A 330 -17.03 5.74 -17.49
N ASP A 331 -17.97 6.51 -18.01
CA ASP A 331 -17.68 7.52 -19.02
C ASP A 331 -17.15 8.78 -18.34
N VAL A 332 -15.85 9.06 -18.52
CA VAL A 332 -15.16 10.20 -17.91
C VAL A 332 -14.55 11.05 -19.00
N ALA A 333 -14.82 12.35 -18.97
CA ALA A 333 -14.24 13.32 -19.89
C ALA A 333 -12.71 13.35 -19.74
N PRO A 334 -11.95 13.60 -20.80
CA PRO A 334 -10.50 13.81 -20.72
C PRO A 334 -10.13 14.91 -19.73
N ALA A 335 -8.95 14.80 -19.14
CA ALA A 335 -8.42 15.80 -18.21
C ALA A 335 -8.33 17.18 -18.90
N SER A 336 -8.81 18.22 -18.23
CA SER A 336 -8.73 19.60 -18.77
C SER A 336 -7.39 20.27 -18.52
N GLY A 337 -6.39 19.55 -17.98
CA GLY A 337 -5.06 20.05 -17.63
C GLY A 337 -4.29 19.02 -16.83
N LYS A 338 -3.48 19.47 -15.88
CA LYS A 338 -2.70 18.63 -14.96
C LYS A 338 -3.47 18.40 -13.66
N PRO A 339 -4.19 17.29 -13.50
CA PRO A 339 -5.12 17.11 -12.37
C PRO A 339 -4.42 17.08 -10.98
N LEU A 340 -3.13 16.74 -10.95
CA LEU A 340 -2.31 16.69 -9.73
C LEU A 340 -1.22 17.77 -9.69
N GLY A 341 -1.35 18.83 -10.51
CA GLY A 341 -0.36 19.91 -10.61
C GLY A 341 0.71 19.62 -11.63
N ASP A 342 1.50 20.67 -11.95
CA ASP A 342 2.55 20.66 -12.97
C ASP A 342 3.93 20.81 -12.31
N LEU A 343 4.72 19.75 -12.32
CA LEU A 343 6.08 19.76 -11.78
C LEU A 343 7.01 20.68 -12.57
N ALA A 344 6.89 20.76 -13.90
CA ALA A 344 7.74 21.62 -14.71
C ALA A 344 7.52 23.10 -14.36
N GLU A 345 6.25 23.49 -14.18
CA GLU A 345 5.92 24.85 -13.72
C GLU A 345 6.38 25.10 -12.29
N TRP A 346 6.23 24.11 -11.39
CA TRP A 346 6.72 24.23 -10.02
C TRP A 346 8.24 24.41 -9.98
N VAL A 347 9.01 23.60 -10.73
CA VAL A 347 10.47 23.72 -10.85
C VAL A 347 10.86 25.10 -11.40
N ARG A 348 10.17 25.58 -12.45
CA ARG A 348 10.39 26.90 -13.01
C ARG A 348 10.21 28.03 -12.00
N LEU A 349 9.24 27.90 -11.09
CA LEU A 349 8.92 28.93 -10.10
C LEU A 349 9.83 28.88 -8.86
N TYR A 350 10.16 27.70 -8.38
CA TYR A 350 10.75 27.52 -7.05
C TYR A 350 12.20 27.01 -7.05
N ARG A 351 12.70 26.41 -8.15
CA ARG A 351 14.11 25.96 -8.31
C ARG A 351 14.96 27.01 -9.08
N ARG A 352 14.68 28.28 -8.93
CA ARG A 352 15.53 29.33 -9.54
C ARG A 352 16.93 29.23 -8.96
N ALA A 353 17.96 29.34 -9.84
CA ALA A 353 19.32 29.51 -9.38
C ALA A 353 19.38 30.70 -8.39
N PRO A 354 20.16 30.60 -7.30
CA PRO A 354 20.36 31.73 -6.43
C PRO A 354 20.75 32.94 -7.30
N VAL A 355 20.01 34.04 -7.18
CA VAL A 355 20.42 35.31 -7.80
C VAL A 355 21.82 35.57 -7.27
N ALA A 356 22.83 35.60 -8.16
CA ALA A 356 24.19 35.91 -7.79
C ALA A 356 24.12 37.17 -6.95
N THR A 357 24.48 37.08 -5.68
CA THR A 357 24.62 38.24 -4.82
C THR A 357 25.60 39.18 -5.55
N PRO A 358 25.24 40.44 -5.81
CA PRO A 358 26.16 41.38 -6.45
C PRO A 358 27.47 41.38 -5.65
N ASP A 359 28.60 41.27 -6.34
CA ASP A 359 29.92 41.30 -5.76
C ASP A 359 30.03 42.55 -4.83
N PRO A 360 30.34 42.39 -3.54
CA PRO A 360 30.40 43.53 -2.61
C PRO A 360 31.49 44.58 -2.93
N THR A 361 32.22 44.43 -4.03
CA THR A 361 33.23 45.38 -4.54
C THR A 361 32.65 46.48 -5.43
N ALA A 362 31.37 46.50 -5.77
CA ALA A 362 30.75 47.65 -6.39
C ALA A 362 30.43 48.69 -5.29
N SER A 363 31.30 49.69 -5.16
CA SER A 363 31.19 50.83 -4.24
C SER A 363 29.83 51.51 -4.39
N ALA A 364 28.89 51.19 -3.53
CA ALA A 364 27.72 52.01 -3.27
C ALA A 364 27.98 52.79 -1.97
N THR A 365 27.96 54.07 -2.04
CA THR A 365 27.97 54.99 -0.89
C THR A 365 26.86 54.57 0.08
N PRO A 366 27.14 54.39 1.38
CA PRO A 366 26.11 53.93 2.31
C PRO A 366 25.03 54.99 2.48
N ASP A 367 23.81 54.66 2.13
CA ASP A 367 22.64 55.42 2.57
C ASP A 367 22.53 55.22 4.10
N PRO A 368 22.22 56.25 4.90
CA PRO A 368 22.17 56.11 6.35
C PRO A 368 21.09 55.11 6.75
N ALA A 369 21.50 54.11 7.53
CA ALA A 369 20.64 53.09 8.04
C ALA A 369 19.42 53.70 8.78
N PRO A 370 18.19 53.22 8.54
CA PRO A 370 17.05 53.63 9.33
C PRO A 370 17.28 53.21 10.80
N ALA A 371 17.04 54.14 11.71
CA ALA A 371 17.17 53.95 13.14
C ALA A 371 16.26 52.77 13.58
N VAL A 372 16.85 51.73 14.19
CA VAL A 372 16.13 50.63 14.83
C VAL A 372 15.35 51.23 16.02
N PRO A 373 14.03 50.97 16.14
CA PRO A 373 13.28 51.35 17.33
C PRO A 373 13.87 50.67 18.59
N ALA A 374 14.02 51.44 19.65
CA ALA A 374 14.69 51.03 20.88
C ALA A 374 13.89 50.02 21.78
N ASP A 375 12.78 49.46 21.31
CA ASP A 375 11.92 48.57 22.06
C ASP A 375 11.70 47.21 21.30
N ALA A 376 12.78 46.45 21.09
CA ALA A 376 12.63 45.03 20.87
C ALA A 376 12.52 44.32 22.23
N PRO A 377 11.46 43.54 22.49
CA PRO A 377 11.38 42.79 23.75
C PRO A 377 12.55 41.82 23.82
N THR A 378 13.38 41.97 24.85
CA THR A 378 14.41 41.01 25.22
C THR A 378 13.73 39.71 25.59
N ALA A 379 14.17 38.61 24.97
CA ALA A 379 13.69 37.28 25.32
C ALA A 379 13.88 37.04 26.84
N ASP A 380 12.82 36.62 27.52
CA ASP A 380 12.83 36.31 28.92
C ASP A 380 13.66 35.03 29.15
N PRO A 381 14.83 35.08 29.82
CA PRO A 381 15.64 33.88 30.07
C PRO A 381 14.99 32.85 30.97
N ALA A 382 13.82 33.14 31.59
CA ALA A 382 13.05 32.20 32.36
C ALA A 382 12.17 31.27 31.50
N ALA A 383 11.91 31.61 30.24
CA ALA A 383 11.10 30.78 29.37
C ALA A 383 11.79 29.46 28.94
N ASP A 384 13.13 29.43 28.95
CA ASP A 384 13.92 28.23 28.61
C ASP A 384 14.08 27.24 29.78
N ALA A 385 13.59 27.57 30.97
CA ALA A 385 13.73 26.71 32.15
C ALA A 385 12.60 25.67 32.30
N LEU A 386 11.53 25.75 31.51
CA LEU A 386 10.42 24.80 31.56
C LEU A 386 10.54 23.76 30.43
N PRO A 387 10.40 22.46 30.75
CA PRO A 387 10.43 21.42 29.73
C PRO A 387 9.28 21.62 28.74
N THR A 388 9.61 21.52 27.44
CA THR A 388 8.60 21.61 26.40
C THR A 388 7.56 20.48 26.51
N VAL A 389 6.34 20.70 26.01
CA VAL A 389 5.28 19.68 25.99
C VAL A 389 5.75 18.40 25.29
N GLY A 390 6.62 18.49 24.30
CA GLY A 390 7.27 17.37 23.62
C GLY A 390 8.20 16.59 24.56
N ALA A 391 9.07 17.28 25.30
CA ALA A 391 9.97 16.65 26.28
C ALA A 391 9.20 15.98 27.43
N LEU A 392 8.11 16.60 27.88
CA LEU A 392 7.22 16.00 28.89
C LEU A 392 6.54 14.71 28.37
N ARG A 393 6.08 14.67 27.11
CA ARG A 393 5.47 13.47 26.54
C ARG A 393 6.46 12.36 26.22
N GLN A 394 7.63 12.68 25.68
CA GLN A 394 8.60 11.68 25.23
C GLN A 394 9.50 11.13 26.34
N VAL A 395 9.78 11.92 27.37
CA VAL A 395 10.70 11.52 28.44
C VAL A 395 10.01 11.57 29.81
N GLY A 396 9.27 12.63 30.11
CA GLY A 396 8.68 12.85 31.42
C GLY A 396 7.61 11.82 31.78
N ILE A 397 6.64 11.56 30.90
CA ILE A 397 5.55 10.60 31.15
C ILE A 397 6.06 9.16 31.19
N PRO A 398 6.89 8.67 30.24
CA PRO A 398 7.47 7.33 30.33
C PRO A 398 8.33 7.13 31.58
N ALA A 399 9.15 8.11 31.97
CA ALA A 399 9.96 8.03 33.18
C ALA A 399 9.10 7.96 34.43
N LEU A 400 8.02 8.75 34.54
CA LEU A 400 7.07 8.69 35.65
C LEU A 400 6.39 7.32 35.73
N VAL A 401 5.91 6.79 34.62
CA VAL A 401 5.26 5.46 34.54
C VAL A 401 6.23 4.37 34.98
N LEU A 402 7.46 4.36 34.49
CA LEU A 402 8.49 3.39 34.89
C LEU A 402 8.81 3.51 36.39
N SER A 403 8.88 4.72 36.91
CA SER A 403 9.14 4.95 38.35
C SER A 403 8.00 4.40 39.24
N VAL A 404 6.75 4.59 38.83
CA VAL A 404 5.58 4.02 39.53
C VAL A 404 5.60 2.50 39.49
N PHE A 405 5.90 1.89 38.34
CA PHE A 405 6.02 0.43 38.22
C PHE A 405 7.16 -0.13 39.07
N ALA A 406 8.30 0.53 39.11
CA ALA A 406 9.43 0.14 39.95
C ALA A 406 9.07 0.21 41.45
N ALA A 407 8.36 1.26 41.87
CA ALA A 407 7.89 1.40 43.28
C ALA A 407 6.88 0.30 43.64
N LEU A 408 5.94 -0.03 42.73
CA LEU A 408 4.96 -1.11 42.94
C LEU A 408 5.66 -2.49 43.03
N ALA A 409 6.62 -2.75 42.16
CA ALA A 409 7.41 -3.99 42.16
C ALA A 409 8.20 -4.13 43.51
N ALA A 410 8.83 -3.06 43.95
CA ALA A 410 9.52 -3.03 45.25
C ALA A 410 8.57 -3.28 46.45
N ALA A 411 7.40 -2.65 46.44
CA ALA A 411 6.38 -2.86 47.47
C ALA A 411 5.88 -4.31 47.50
N MET A 412 5.60 -4.89 46.31
CA MET A 412 5.22 -6.31 46.22
C MET A 412 6.34 -7.25 46.67
N GLY A 413 7.60 -6.94 46.37
CA GLY A 413 8.77 -7.69 46.83
C GLY A 413 8.87 -7.69 48.36
N VAL A 414 8.66 -6.53 49.02
CA VAL A 414 8.64 -6.41 50.48
C VAL A 414 7.49 -7.22 51.09
N VAL A 415 6.31 -7.16 50.51
CA VAL A 415 5.14 -7.93 50.98
C VAL A 415 5.39 -9.43 50.85
N ALA A 416 5.89 -9.89 49.69
CA ALA A 416 6.25 -11.29 49.46
C ALA A 416 7.33 -11.77 50.44
N PHE A 417 8.39 -10.97 50.63
CA PHE A 417 9.45 -11.29 51.56
C PHE A 417 8.93 -11.40 53.03
N ARG A 418 8.07 -10.48 53.43
CA ARG A 418 7.44 -10.53 54.78
C ARG A 418 6.51 -11.74 54.93
N HIS A 419 5.79 -12.10 53.85
CA HIS A 419 4.93 -13.28 53.83
C HIS A 419 5.75 -14.59 53.96
N PHE A 420 6.79 -14.76 53.15
CA PHE A 420 7.68 -15.91 53.24
C PHE A 420 8.39 -16.02 54.61
N ARG A 421 8.86 -14.90 55.16
CA ARG A 421 9.49 -14.88 56.46
C ARG A 421 8.53 -15.26 57.61
N ARG A 422 7.21 -15.01 57.49
CA ARG A 422 6.19 -15.46 58.43
C ARG A 422 5.91 -16.97 58.31
N LEU A 423 5.96 -17.51 57.10
CA LEU A 423 5.77 -18.96 56.87
C LEU A 423 6.95 -19.76 57.47
N LEU A 424 8.19 -19.30 57.26
CA LEU A 424 9.38 -19.93 57.81
C LEU A 424 9.53 -19.86 59.34
N ARG A 425 8.76 -19.00 60.04
CA ARG A 425 8.76 -18.90 61.51
C ARG A 425 7.65 -19.74 62.20
N LYS A 426 6.76 -20.36 61.38
CA LYS A 426 5.66 -21.20 61.88
C LYS A 426 5.89 -22.70 61.66
N GLY A 427 6.96 -23.12 60.99
CA GLY A 427 7.52 -24.47 60.93
C GLY A 427 8.76 -24.54 61.86
#